data_68df7e84304a569ab3a3f902d5dd7a45
#
_entry.id   68df7e84304a569ab3a3f902d5dd7a45
#
_cell.length_a   1.000
_cell.length_b   1.000
_cell.length_c   1.000
_cell.angle_alpha   90.00
_cell.angle_beta   90.00
_cell.angle_gamma   90.00
#
_symmetry.space_group_name_H-M   'P 1'
#
loop_
_entity.id
_entity.type
_entity.pdbx_description
1 polymer ?
#
loop_
_entity_poly.entity_id
_entity_poly.type
_entity_poly.pdbx_seq_one_letter_code
_entity_poly.pdbx_strand_id
1 'polypeptide(L)'
;MLKKSILLLIGVPIFFVMFLGNNAMSANCENPDSLTFAMIPTEETVAELNLYKPITDRMAKLTGKKINFFMPTSYASVVEGLLSRFVDIAVLGPYTYVIANSKDPSVEVFATYAKRPGHMQEEGPGYRGVLISKKGSKYTSIESLKGSLLGLTDPGSTSGNLMPRVAFTKVIGMDLEDYFGKVVYTGSHELSSVAVVKGKVDVAFVASHRFDNVVNKGEAKLSGVNILWKSDPIPQDPFVYRNTLCEDIKAKVRGNNQKIVANSLSNINNQNLEKKSE
;
A
#
# COMPACT_ATOMS: atom_id res chain seq x y z
N MET A 1 36.51 81.75 -50.99
CA MET A 1 36.03 80.40 -51.36
C MET A 1 36.29 79.47 -50.25
N LEU A 2 35.24 79.23 -49.40
CA LEU A 2 35.32 78.33 -48.25
C LEU A 2 34.83 76.94 -48.66
N LYS A 3 35.69 75.91 -48.62
CA LYS A 3 35.29 74.52 -48.79
C LYS A 3 34.75 73.99 -47.40
N LYS A 4 33.47 73.65 -47.33
CA LYS A 4 32.83 72.96 -46.21
C LYS A 4 33.15 71.47 -46.36
N SER A 5 33.91 70.92 -45.42
CA SER A 5 34.04 69.48 -45.25
C SER A 5 32.90 68.95 -44.45
N ILE A 6 32.17 68.01 -45.01
CA ILE A 6 31.07 67.27 -44.30
C ILE A 6 31.70 66.05 -43.68
N LEU A 7 31.69 65.98 -42.37
CA LEU A 7 32.14 64.82 -41.60
C LEU A 7 30.94 63.85 -41.46
N LEU A 8 31.06 62.69 -42.13
CA LEU A 8 30.05 61.64 -42.08
C LEU A 8 30.31 60.77 -40.84
N LEU A 9 29.48 60.94 -39.82
CA LEU A 9 29.47 60.08 -38.62
C LEU A 9 28.71 58.79 -38.96
N ILE A 10 29.47 57.69 -39.12
CA ILE A 10 28.90 56.32 -39.24
C ILE A 10 28.58 55.83 -37.82
N GLY A 11 27.31 55.87 -37.44
CA GLY A 11 26.84 55.28 -36.22
C GLY A 11 26.79 53.74 -36.35
N VAL A 12 27.60 53.06 -35.56
CA VAL A 12 27.53 51.58 -35.40
C VAL A 12 26.43 51.26 -34.41
N PRO A 13 25.38 50.52 -34.81
CA PRO A 13 24.38 50.09 -33.84
C PRO A 13 24.98 49.03 -32.92
N ILE A 14 25.14 49.35 -31.64
CA ILE A 14 25.45 48.37 -30.61
C ILE A 14 24.18 47.51 -30.40
N PHE A 15 24.19 46.31 -30.94
CA PHE A 15 23.17 45.29 -30.65
C PHE A 15 23.40 44.79 -29.23
N PHE A 16 22.63 45.31 -28.28
CA PHE A 16 22.59 44.81 -26.90
C PHE A 16 21.81 43.51 -26.89
N VAL A 17 22.52 42.38 -27.03
CA VAL A 17 21.94 41.06 -26.86
C VAL A 17 21.60 40.88 -25.37
N MET A 18 20.34 41.16 -25.02
CA MET A 18 19.83 40.75 -23.72
C MET A 18 19.82 39.21 -23.68
N PHE A 19 20.82 38.62 -23.00
CA PHE A 19 20.71 37.27 -22.49
C PHE A 19 19.57 37.23 -21.45
N LEU A 20 18.36 36.92 -21.90
CA LEU A 20 17.31 36.46 -21.04
C LEU A 20 17.80 35.13 -20.46
N GLY A 21 18.47 35.19 -19.31
CA GLY A 21 18.74 34.03 -18.52
C GLY A 21 17.38 33.42 -18.18
N ASN A 22 17.05 32.31 -18.84
CA ASN A 22 16.00 31.43 -18.37
C ASN A 22 16.43 30.94 -16.98
N ASN A 23 16.09 31.70 -15.93
CA ASN A 23 15.96 31.14 -14.61
C ASN A 23 14.77 30.15 -14.70
N ALA A 24 15.04 28.94 -15.17
CA ALA A 24 14.20 27.82 -14.86
C ALA A 24 14.10 27.84 -13.34
N MET A 25 12.97 28.25 -12.79
CA MET A 25 12.63 28.02 -11.41
C MET A 25 12.78 26.49 -11.22
N SER A 26 13.92 26.09 -10.67
CA SER A 26 14.09 24.74 -10.14
C SER A 26 12.94 24.57 -9.17
N ALA A 27 11.92 23.84 -9.58
CA ALA A 27 10.88 23.44 -8.66
C ALA A 27 11.61 22.85 -7.45
N ASN A 28 11.45 23.45 -6.27
CA ASN A 28 12.14 23.03 -5.05
C ASN A 28 11.64 21.62 -4.71
N CYS A 29 12.26 20.60 -5.34
CA CYS A 29 12.00 19.22 -5.00
C CYS A 29 12.72 18.87 -3.70
N GLU A 30 12.20 17.91 -3.00
CA GLU A 30 12.74 17.44 -1.73
C GLU A 30 13.79 16.34 -1.95
N ASN A 31 14.96 16.56 -1.33
CA ASN A 31 16.08 15.60 -1.37
C ASN A 31 16.56 15.30 0.06
N PRO A 32 15.76 14.57 0.88
CA PRO A 32 16.11 14.28 2.27
C PRO A 32 17.36 13.38 2.36
N ASP A 33 18.12 13.49 3.46
CA ASP A 33 19.33 12.67 3.69
C ASP A 33 19.02 11.18 3.88
N SER A 34 17.85 10.85 4.37
CA SER A 34 17.33 9.50 4.49
C SER A 34 15.88 9.44 4.02
N LEU A 35 15.42 8.27 3.58
CA LEU A 35 14.04 8.04 3.19
C LEU A 35 13.31 7.22 4.26
N THR A 36 12.09 7.62 4.60
CA THR A 36 11.24 6.87 5.52
C THR A 36 10.27 6.00 4.72
N PHE A 37 10.34 4.69 4.97
CA PHE A 37 9.45 3.69 4.39
C PHE A 37 8.41 3.25 5.42
N ALA A 38 7.16 3.18 5.03
CA ALA A 38 6.06 2.69 5.85
C ALA A 38 5.20 1.68 5.10
N MET A 39 4.39 0.94 5.85
CA MET A 39 3.33 0.09 5.30
C MET A 39 2.13 0.09 6.24
N ILE A 40 0.93 -0.18 5.71
CA ILE A 40 -0.25 -0.39 6.54
C ILE A 40 0.01 -1.56 7.51
N PRO A 41 -0.47 -1.50 8.76
CA PRO A 41 -0.29 -2.59 9.72
C PRO A 41 -1.04 -3.83 9.23
N THR A 42 -0.32 -4.91 8.98
CA THR A 42 -0.89 -6.13 8.41
C THR A 42 -0.59 -7.36 9.22
N GLU A 43 0.60 -7.44 9.82
CA GLU A 43 1.12 -8.60 10.54
C GLU A 43 2.07 -8.16 11.66
N GLU A 44 2.69 -9.14 12.30
CA GLU A 44 3.69 -8.85 13.33
C GLU A 44 4.88 -8.08 12.74
N THR A 45 5.23 -6.99 13.38
CA THR A 45 6.17 -5.95 12.96
C THR A 45 7.50 -6.50 12.40
N VAL A 46 8.12 -7.46 13.10
CA VAL A 46 9.44 -7.98 12.71
C VAL A 46 9.36 -8.83 11.44
N ALA A 47 8.31 -9.62 11.30
CA ALA A 47 8.10 -10.45 10.12
C ALA A 47 7.89 -9.59 8.86
N GLU A 48 7.15 -8.49 8.98
CA GLU A 48 6.94 -7.56 7.86
C GLU A 48 8.21 -6.80 7.49
N LEU A 49 8.98 -6.32 8.45
CA LEU A 49 10.28 -5.69 8.17
C LEU A 49 11.17 -6.63 7.35
N ASN A 50 11.26 -7.90 7.72
CA ASN A 50 12.03 -8.91 6.99
C ASN A 50 11.48 -9.16 5.59
N LEU A 51 10.16 -9.12 5.40
CA LEU A 51 9.51 -9.27 4.11
C LEU A 51 9.90 -8.16 3.12
N TYR A 52 9.93 -6.90 3.61
CA TYR A 52 10.25 -5.74 2.76
C TYR A 52 11.75 -5.41 2.72
N LYS A 53 12.57 -6.04 3.57
CA LYS A 53 14.02 -5.78 3.63
C LYS A 53 14.74 -5.89 2.28
N PRO A 54 14.53 -6.90 1.42
CA PRO A 54 15.18 -6.98 0.12
C PRO A 54 14.87 -5.78 -0.79
N ILE A 55 13.64 -5.26 -0.71
CA ILE A 55 13.19 -4.11 -1.50
C ILE A 55 13.85 -2.84 -0.96
N THR A 56 13.83 -2.63 0.35
CA THR A 56 14.40 -1.44 0.98
C THR A 56 15.92 -1.41 0.93
N ASP A 57 16.62 -2.56 1.03
CA ASP A 57 18.06 -2.66 0.80
C ASP A 57 18.41 -2.28 -0.64
N ARG A 58 17.58 -2.69 -1.61
CA ARG A 58 17.75 -2.31 -3.01
C ARG A 58 17.52 -0.82 -3.21
N MET A 59 16.48 -0.24 -2.63
CA MET A 59 16.23 1.20 -2.64
C MET A 59 17.40 1.97 -2.04
N ALA A 60 17.94 1.53 -0.89
CA ALA A 60 19.11 2.13 -0.25
C ALA A 60 20.32 2.12 -1.20
N LYS A 61 20.61 0.98 -1.83
CA LYS A 61 21.71 0.83 -2.79
C LYS A 61 21.56 1.76 -4.01
N LEU A 62 20.35 1.88 -4.56
CA LEU A 62 20.11 2.67 -5.76
C LEU A 62 20.12 4.16 -5.49
N THR A 63 19.55 4.59 -4.35
CA THR A 63 19.46 6.01 -3.98
C THR A 63 20.73 6.52 -3.30
N GLY A 64 21.53 5.64 -2.70
CA GLY A 64 22.64 6.01 -1.83
C GLY A 64 22.17 6.53 -0.46
N LYS A 65 20.90 6.37 -0.13
CA LYS A 65 20.28 6.90 1.10
C LYS A 65 19.96 5.79 2.08
N LYS A 66 20.02 6.11 3.37
CA LYS A 66 19.50 5.24 4.42
C LYS A 66 17.98 5.14 4.30
N ILE A 67 17.43 3.93 4.43
CA ILE A 67 15.98 3.71 4.54
C ILE A 67 15.64 3.47 6.01
N ASN A 68 14.83 4.35 6.57
CA ASN A 68 14.27 4.21 7.92
C ASN A 68 12.89 3.58 7.80
N PHE A 69 12.53 2.71 8.75
CA PHE A 69 11.18 2.15 8.81
C PHE A 69 10.33 2.93 9.81
N PHE A 70 9.14 3.30 9.39
CA PHE A 70 8.08 3.77 10.29
C PHE A 70 7.05 2.65 10.45
N MET A 71 6.77 2.31 11.69
CA MET A 71 5.81 1.28 12.08
C MET A 71 4.52 1.94 12.55
N PRO A 72 3.52 2.06 11.68
CA PRO A 72 2.25 2.68 12.01
C PRO A 72 1.39 1.75 12.87
N THR A 73 0.52 2.33 13.70
CA THR A 73 -0.44 1.59 14.53
C THR A 73 -1.82 1.46 13.88
N SER A 74 -2.07 2.19 12.78
CA SER A 74 -3.33 2.17 12.02
C SER A 74 -3.09 2.52 10.56
N TYR A 75 -4.05 2.23 9.71
CA TYR A 75 -4.02 2.67 8.30
C TYR A 75 -4.01 4.20 8.18
N ALA A 76 -4.74 4.89 9.05
CA ALA A 76 -4.76 6.35 9.10
C ALA A 76 -3.37 6.94 9.41
N SER A 77 -2.59 6.33 10.31
CA SER A 77 -1.28 6.86 10.67
C SER A 77 -0.25 6.78 9.53
N VAL A 78 -0.38 5.83 8.58
CA VAL A 78 0.43 5.84 7.36
C VAL A 78 0.05 7.02 6.47
N VAL A 79 -1.26 7.25 6.28
CA VAL A 79 -1.77 8.38 5.49
C VAL A 79 -1.27 9.70 6.06
N GLU A 80 -1.44 9.91 7.36
CA GLU A 80 -0.96 11.12 8.03
C GLU A 80 0.57 11.28 7.93
N GLY A 81 1.32 10.17 7.99
CA GLY A 81 2.78 10.16 7.77
C GLY A 81 3.17 10.66 6.39
N LEU A 82 2.44 10.25 5.33
CA LEU A 82 2.64 10.73 3.96
C LEU A 82 2.28 12.23 3.83
N LEU A 83 1.11 12.62 4.34
CA LEU A 83 0.60 14.00 4.26
C LEU A 83 1.48 14.99 5.02
N SER A 84 2.02 14.59 6.18
CA SER A 84 2.95 15.39 6.96
C SER A 84 4.39 15.37 6.45
N ARG A 85 4.66 14.65 5.35
CA ARG A 85 6.00 14.46 4.75
C ARG A 85 7.00 13.72 5.66
N PHE A 86 6.52 13.08 6.70
CA PHE A 86 7.33 12.20 7.57
C PHE A 86 7.63 10.86 6.88
N VAL A 87 6.69 10.34 6.09
CA VAL A 87 6.84 9.14 5.26
C VAL A 87 7.09 9.56 3.82
N ASP A 88 8.12 8.99 3.20
CA ASP A 88 8.50 9.28 1.81
C ASP A 88 7.95 8.25 0.85
N ILE A 89 7.95 6.98 1.27
CA ILE A 89 7.54 5.81 0.46
C ILE A 89 6.66 4.93 1.34
N ALA A 90 5.56 4.44 0.78
CA ALA A 90 4.68 3.55 1.52
C ALA A 90 4.11 2.42 0.66
N VAL A 91 3.67 1.33 1.34
CA VAL A 91 2.77 0.33 0.78
C VAL A 91 1.41 0.52 1.43
N LEU A 92 0.40 0.77 0.59
CA LEU A 92 -0.96 1.07 1.03
C LEU A 92 -1.92 0.00 0.52
N GLY A 93 -3.04 -0.19 1.24
CA GLY A 93 -4.17 -0.86 0.61
C GLY A 93 -4.77 0.02 -0.49
N PRO A 94 -5.46 -0.55 -1.50
CA PRO A 94 -6.03 0.27 -2.60
C PRO A 94 -6.96 1.39 -2.11
N TYR A 95 -7.83 1.11 -1.14
CA TYR A 95 -8.69 2.14 -0.56
C TYR A 95 -7.91 3.16 0.28
N THR A 96 -6.90 2.72 1.02
CA THR A 96 -6.01 3.62 1.76
C THR A 96 -5.31 4.60 0.82
N TYR A 97 -4.89 4.10 -0.37
CA TYR A 97 -4.32 4.95 -1.41
C TYR A 97 -5.33 5.99 -1.91
N VAL A 98 -6.56 5.59 -2.17
CA VAL A 98 -7.62 6.54 -2.58
C VAL A 98 -7.81 7.62 -1.52
N ILE A 99 -7.83 7.26 -0.23
CA ILE A 99 -7.93 8.22 0.87
C ILE A 99 -6.73 9.18 0.87
N ALA A 100 -5.51 8.67 0.75
CA ALA A 100 -4.29 9.49 0.74
C ALA A 100 -4.27 10.44 -0.47
N ASN A 101 -4.48 9.92 -1.67
CA ASN A 101 -4.46 10.68 -2.93
C ASN A 101 -5.59 11.71 -3.02
N SER A 102 -6.76 11.44 -2.43
CA SER A 102 -7.86 12.42 -2.38
C SER A 102 -7.55 13.64 -1.49
N LYS A 103 -6.72 13.44 -0.46
CA LYS A 103 -6.26 14.52 0.44
C LYS A 103 -5.03 15.25 -0.12
N ASP A 104 -4.14 14.51 -0.76
CA ASP A 104 -2.93 15.03 -1.41
C ASP A 104 -2.66 14.28 -2.73
N PRO A 105 -3.03 14.89 -3.89
CA PRO A 105 -2.76 14.31 -5.20
C PRO A 105 -1.28 14.09 -5.51
N SER A 106 -0.36 14.63 -4.70
CA SER A 106 1.08 14.37 -4.83
C SER A 106 1.49 12.97 -4.37
N VAL A 107 0.60 12.21 -3.71
CA VAL A 107 0.84 10.79 -3.42
C VAL A 107 0.65 9.98 -4.70
N GLU A 108 1.74 9.48 -5.27
CA GLU A 108 1.78 8.84 -6.59
C GLU A 108 2.12 7.35 -6.49
N VAL A 109 1.35 6.51 -7.20
CA VAL A 109 1.65 5.07 -7.34
C VAL A 109 2.78 4.88 -8.34
N PHE A 110 3.78 4.06 -7.99
CA PHE A 110 4.87 3.73 -8.90
C PHE A 110 5.05 2.23 -9.15
N ALA A 111 4.50 1.36 -8.31
CA ALA A 111 4.58 -0.08 -8.47
C ALA A 111 3.45 -0.79 -7.72
N THR A 112 3.26 -2.05 -8.05
CA THR A 112 2.48 -3.03 -7.29
C THR A 112 3.14 -4.40 -7.45
N TYR A 113 2.62 -5.42 -6.79
CA TYR A 113 3.15 -6.77 -6.90
C TYR A 113 2.07 -7.76 -7.36
N ALA A 114 2.51 -8.90 -7.86
CA ALA A 114 1.66 -10.06 -8.09
C ALA A 114 1.97 -11.14 -7.04
N LYS A 115 0.96 -11.83 -6.57
CA LYS A 115 1.08 -12.93 -5.61
C LYS A 115 1.17 -14.26 -6.35
N ARG A 116 1.94 -15.19 -5.77
CA ARG A 116 1.85 -16.61 -6.10
C ARG A 116 0.57 -17.20 -5.51
N PRO A 117 0.07 -18.31 -6.03
CA PRO A 117 -1.07 -19.00 -5.45
C PRO A 117 -0.77 -19.45 -4.03
N GLY A 118 -1.76 -19.38 -3.16
CA GLY A 118 -1.71 -19.82 -1.77
C GLY A 118 -2.89 -20.73 -1.44
N HIS A 119 -3.26 -20.79 -0.17
CA HIS A 119 -4.43 -21.56 0.28
C HIS A 119 -5.75 -20.93 -0.16
N MET A 120 -5.86 -19.61 -0.06
CA MET A 120 -7.02 -18.82 -0.50
C MET A 120 -6.66 -17.83 -1.60
N GLN A 121 -5.37 -17.49 -1.72
CA GLN A 121 -4.87 -16.52 -2.69
C GLN A 121 -4.77 -17.16 -4.08
N GLU A 122 -5.38 -16.52 -5.06
CA GLU A 122 -5.23 -16.84 -6.49
C GLU A 122 -3.92 -16.23 -7.02
N GLU A 123 -3.31 -16.85 -8.02
CA GLU A 123 -2.13 -16.28 -8.69
C GLU A 123 -2.50 -15.00 -9.43
N GLY A 124 -1.64 -13.98 -9.34
CA GLY A 124 -1.79 -12.77 -10.14
C GLY A 124 -1.74 -11.46 -9.37
N PRO A 125 -2.13 -10.36 -10.04
CA PRO A 125 -2.04 -9.01 -9.50
C PRO A 125 -3.26 -8.61 -8.64
N GLY A 126 -4.11 -9.57 -8.27
CA GLY A 126 -5.31 -9.34 -7.47
C GLY A 126 -5.36 -10.21 -6.22
N TYR A 127 -6.24 -9.85 -5.31
CA TYR A 127 -6.63 -10.64 -4.14
C TYR A 127 -8.13 -10.50 -3.89
N ARG A 128 -8.67 -11.21 -2.89
CA ARG A 128 -10.10 -11.10 -2.54
C ARG A 128 -10.29 -10.75 -1.07
N GLY A 129 -11.32 -9.98 -0.77
CA GLY A 129 -11.92 -9.94 0.56
C GLY A 129 -12.71 -11.23 0.79
N VAL A 130 -12.49 -11.89 1.91
CA VAL A 130 -13.19 -13.11 2.29
C VAL A 130 -13.85 -12.96 3.65
N LEU A 131 -15.08 -13.45 3.78
CA LEU A 131 -15.78 -13.55 5.06
C LEU A 131 -15.58 -14.96 5.62
N ILE A 132 -15.00 -15.04 6.80
CA ILE A 132 -14.70 -16.31 7.47
C ILE A 132 -15.45 -16.43 8.80
N SER A 133 -15.83 -17.67 9.15
CA SER A 133 -16.28 -18.08 10.48
C SER A 133 -15.48 -19.28 10.97
N LYS A 134 -15.49 -19.53 12.27
CA LYS A 134 -14.84 -20.72 12.83
C LYS A 134 -15.57 -21.99 12.38
N LYS A 135 -14.82 -22.99 11.93
CA LYS A 135 -15.36 -24.32 11.63
C LYS A 135 -15.97 -24.96 12.90
N GLY A 136 -17.12 -25.58 12.75
CA GLY A 136 -17.86 -26.16 13.87
C GLY A 136 -18.67 -25.15 14.70
N SER A 137 -18.65 -23.85 14.36
CA SER A 137 -19.60 -22.87 14.91
C SER A 137 -20.97 -22.99 14.24
N LYS A 138 -21.98 -22.32 14.81
CA LYS A 138 -23.32 -22.23 14.21
C LYS A 138 -23.36 -21.34 12.94
N TYR A 139 -22.31 -20.60 12.68
CA TYR A 139 -22.22 -19.64 11.58
C TYR A 139 -21.69 -20.34 10.31
N THR A 140 -22.58 -20.99 9.58
CA THR A 140 -22.25 -21.82 8.41
C THR A 140 -22.83 -21.31 7.10
N SER A 141 -23.74 -20.33 7.15
CA SER A 141 -24.32 -19.65 5.98
C SER A 141 -24.47 -18.16 6.27
N ILE A 142 -24.74 -17.35 5.23
CA ILE A 142 -24.94 -15.90 5.39
C ILE A 142 -26.11 -15.62 6.32
N GLU A 143 -27.22 -16.31 6.17
CA GLU A 143 -28.45 -16.15 6.97
C GLU A 143 -28.18 -16.38 8.47
N SER A 144 -27.27 -17.33 8.79
CA SER A 144 -26.91 -17.64 10.16
C SER A 144 -26.12 -16.54 10.87
N LEU A 145 -25.63 -15.51 10.10
CA LEU A 145 -24.82 -14.43 10.65
C LEU A 145 -25.63 -13.30 11.29
N LYS A 146 -26.97 -13.28 11.06
CA LYS A 146 -27.81 -12.20 11.60
C LYS A 146 -27.67 -12.12 13.12
N GLY A 147 -27.35 -10.91 13.59
CA GLY A 147 -27.14 -10.65 15.03
C GLY A 147 -25.80 -11.13 15.59
N SER A 148 -24.87 -11.66 14.77
CA SER A 148 -23.54 -12.08 15.21
C SER A 148 -22.59 -10.91 15.44
N LEU A 149 -21.42 -11.18 16.07
CA LEU A 149 -20.33 -10.22 16.25
C LEU A 149 -19.41 -10.25 15.05
N LEU A 150 -19.40 -9.14 14.28
CA LEU A 150 -18.56 -8.97 13.10
C LEU A 150 -17.25 -8.27 13.46
N GLY A 151 -16.12 -8.84 13.03
CA GLY A 151 -14.81 -8.19 12.98
C GLY A 151 -14.53 -7.60 11.60
N LEU A 152 -14.32 -6.30 11.54
CA LEU A 152 -13.70 -5.58 10.41
C LEU A 152 -12.22 -5.33 10.74
N THR A 153 -11.40 -5.08 9.70
CA THR A 153 -9.97 -4.91 9.90
C THR A 153 -9.62 -3.51 10.43
N ASP A 154 -9.84 -2.49 9.62
CA ASP A 154 -9.53 -1.08 9.88
C ASP A 154 -10.41 -0.22 8.96
N PRO A 155 -10.84 0.99 9.37
CA PRO A 155 -11.63 1.87 8.51
C PRO A 155 -11.03 2.15 7.14
N GLY A 156 -9.70 2.17 7.01
CA GLY A 156 -8.97 2.37 5.75
C GLY A 156 -8.76 1.09 4.91
N SER A 157 -9.16 -0.09 5.42
CA SER A 157 -8.94 -1.36 4.71
C SER A 157 -9.90 -1.54 3.53
N THR A 158 -9.36 -1.95 2.37
CA THR A 158 -10.16 -2.29 1.19
C THR A 158 -10.99 -3.54 1.42
N SER A 159 -10.34 -4.68 1.69
CA SER A 159 -11.00 -5.98 1.82
C SER A 159 -11.66 -6.19 3.18
N GLY A 160 -11.14 -5.54 4.23
CA GLY A 160 -11.63 -5.70 5.59
C GLY A 160 -12.63 -4.63 6.04
N ASN A 161 -12.94 -3.62 5.20
CA ASN A 161 -13.94 -2.59 5.51
C ASN A 161 -14.72 -2.12 4.28
N LEU A 162 -14.05 -1.57 3.23
CA LEU A 162 -14.76 -0.99 2.08
C LEU A 162 -15.59 -2.05 1.35
N MET A 163 -15.00 -3.18 0.95
CA MET A 163 -15.72 -4.24 0.23
C MET A 163 -16.89 -4.83 1.03
N PRO A 164 -16.75 -5.11 2.33
CA PRO A 164 -17.91 -5.41 3.17
C PRO A 164 -19.04 -4.40 3.05
N ARG A 165 -18.75 -3.12 3.11
CA ARG A 165 -19.75 -2.04 3.10
C ARG A 165 -20.37 -1.76 1.73
N VAL A 166 -19.64 -2.01 0.63
CA VAL A 166 -20.14 -1.68 -0.72
C VAL A 166 -20.58 -2.91 -1.53
N ALA A 167 -20.08 -4.10 -1.23
CA ALA A 167 -20.38 -5.32 -1.96
C ALA A 167 -21.18 -6.33 -1.13
N PHE A 168 -20.78 -6.60 0.11
CA PHE A 168 -21.48 -7.57 0.94
C PHE A 168 -22.85 -7.04 1.42
N THR A 169 -22.99 -5.74 1.67
CA THR A 169 -24.30 -5.12 1.97
C THR A 169 -25.34 -5.37 0.89
N LYS A 170 -24.92 -5.47 -0.40
CA LYS A 170 -25.83 -5.84 -1.50
C LYS A 170 -26.33 -7.29 -1.39
N VAL A 171 -25.54 -8.18 -0.81
CA VAL A 171 -25.92 -9.59 -0.61
C VAL A 171 -26.93 -9.72 0.52
N ILE A 172 -26.75 -8.97 1.60
CA ILE A 172 -27.64 -9.01 2.78
C ILE A 172 -28.81 -8.01 2.71
N GLY A 173 -28.78 -7.07 1.74
CA GLY A 173 -29.86 -6.11 1.49
C GLY A 173 -29.99 -4.99 2.52
N MET A 174 -28.99 -4.79 3.39
CA MET A 174 -28.99 -3.76 4.44
C MET A 174 -27.57 -3.40 4.89
N ASP A 175 -27.44 -2.37 5.73
CA ASP A 175 -26.15 -2.00 6.31
C ASP A 175 -25.62 -3.05 7.28
N LEU A 176 -24.29 -3.09 7.47
CA LEU A 176 -23.64 -4.06 8.35
C LEU A 176 -24.15 -3.91 9.81
N GLU A 177 -24.29 -2.69 10.25
CA GLU A 177 -24.73 -2.35 11.61
C GLU A 177 -26.18 -2.81 11.91
N ASP A 178 -27.02 -2.91 10.87
CA ASP A 178 -28.41 -3.38 10.98
C ASP A 178 -28.50 -4.91 10.91
N TYR A 179 -27.56 -5.54 10.23
CA TYR A 179 -27.55 -6.99 10.04
C TYR A 179 -26.85 -7.72 11.19
N PHE A 180 -25.68 -7.22 11.60
CA PHE A 180 -24.90 -7.80 12.69
C PHE A 180 -25.28 -7.20 14.03
N GLY A 181 -25.23 -7.98 15.10
CA GLY A 181 -25.55 -7.49 16.44
C GLY A 181 -24.52 -6.50 16.97
N LYS A 182 -23.28 -6.63 16.51
CA LYS A 182 -22.18 -5.69 16.80
C LYS A 182 -21.13 -5.75 15.72
N VAL A 183 -20.59 -4.59 15.35
CA VAL A 183 -19.46 -4.44 14.41
C VAL A 183 -18.28 -3.83 15.16
N VAL A 184 -17.10 -4.44 15.08
CA VAL A 184 -15.87 -3.97 15.73
C VAL A 184 -14.70 -3.97 14.76
N TYR A 185 -13.74 -3.08 14.98
CA TYR A 185 -12.46 -3.10 14.25
C TYR A 185 -11.41 -3.86 15.06
N THR A 186 -10.71 -4.79 14.42
CA THR A 186 -9.70 -5.65 15.05
C THR A 186 -8.28 -5.09 14.91
N GLY A 187 -8.07 -4.13 14.00
CA GLY A 187 -6.80 -3.44 13.75
C GLY A 187 -5.96 -4.00 12.60
N SER A 188 -6.00 -5.32 12.34
CA SER A 188 -5.28 -5.94 11.22
C SER A 188 -5.97 -7.21 10.72
N HIS A 189 -5.60 -7.68 9.52
CA HIS A 189 -6.11 -8.94 8.97
C HIS A 189 -5.69 -10.16 9.80
N GLU A 190 -4.49 -10.14 10.37
CA GLU A 190 -4.00 -11.18 11.26
C GLU A 190 -4.87 -11.24 12.53
N LEU A 191 -5.06 -10.09 13.19
CA LEU A 191 -5.90 -10.01 14.38
C LEU A 191 -7.35 -10.43 14.10
N SER A 192 -7.92 -10.05 12.94
CA SER A 192 -9.23 -10.51 12.49
C SER A 192 -9.28 -12.03 12.37
N SER A 193 -8.29 -12.63 11.70
CA SER A 193 -8.22 -14.08 11.48
C SER A 193 -8.08 -14.84 12.79
N VAL A 194 -7.15 -14.42 13.65
CA VAL A 194 -6.91 -15.04 14.98
C VAL A 194 -8.12 -14.86 15.89
N ALA A 195 -8.81 -13.71 15.84
CA ALA A 195 -10.01 -13.46 16.62
C ALA A 195 -11.14 -14.45 16.28
N VAL A 196 -11.33 -14.77 14.98
CA VAL A 196 -12.30 -15.80 14.55
C VAL A 196 -11.88 -17.18 15.06
N VAL A 197 -10.63 -17.59 14.86
CA VAL A 197 -10.13 -18.92 15.28
C VAL A 197 -10.26 -19.10 16.78
N LYS A 198 -9.97 -18.05 17.57
CA LYS A 198 -10.08 -18.04 19.03
C LYS A 198 -11.51 -17.79 19.53
N GLY A 199 -12.48 -17.53 18.65
CA GLY A 199 -13.87 -17.25 19.03
C GLY A 199 -14.07 -15.92 19.78
N LYS A 200 -13.19 -14.93 19.52
CA LYS A 200 -13.30 -13.56 20.06
C LYS A 200 -14.27 -12.71 19.26
N VAL A 201 -14.41 -13.01 17.97
CA VAL A 201 -15.49 -12.55 17.10
C VAL A 201 -16.11 -13.77 16.43
N ASP A 202 -17.36 -13.67 16.03
CA ASP A 202 -18.09 -14.78 15.40
C ASP A 202 -17.65 -14.97 13.95
N VAL A 203 -17.47 -13.85 13.25
CA VAL A 203 -17.09 -13.79 11.84
C VAL A 203 -16.19 -12.58 11.60
N ALA A 204 -15.36 -12.62 10.56
CA ALA A 204 -14.56 -11.47 10.18
C ALA A 204 -14.31 -11.42 8.67
N PHE A 205 -14.15 -10.19 8.15
CA PHE A 205 -13.62 -9.97 6.81
C PHE A 205 -12.09 -9.85 6.85
N VAL A 206 -11.43 -10.63 5.98
CA VAL A 206 -9.98 -10.66 5.85
C VAL A 206 -9.56 -10.64 4.38
N ALA A 207 -8.31 -10.28 4.07
CA ALA A 207 -7.73 -10.44 2.75
C ALA A 207 -7.27 -11.89 2.55
N SER A 208 -7.53 -12.50 1.37
CA SER A 208 -7.19 -13.89 1.06
C SER A 208 -5.72 -14.21 1.33
N HIS A 209 -4.80 -13.39 0.80
CA HIS A 209 -3.36 -13.59 1.00
C HIS A 209 -2.87 -13.34 2.44
N ARG A 210 -3.60 -12.51 3.22
CA ARG A 210 -3.26 -12.27 4.63
C ARG A 210 -3.70 -13.42 5.52
N PHE A 211 -4.83 -14.05 5.21
CA PHE A 211 -5.22 -15.29 5.87
C PHE A 211 -4.23 -16.42 5.58
N ASP A 212 -3.72 -16.52 4.35
CA ASP A 212 -2.69 -17.50 3.99
C ASP A 212 -1.41 -17.32 4.83
N ASN A 213 -1.02 -16.07 5.13
CA ASN A 213 0.11 -15.81 6.01
C ASN A 213 -0.14 -16.35 7.43
N VAL A 214 -1.35 -16.18 7.97
CA VAL A 214 -1.74 -16.72 9.30
C VAL A 214 -1.70 -18.25 9.30
N VAL A 215 -2.12 -18.88 8.20
CA VAL A 215 -2.01 -20.34 8.03
C VAL A 215 -0.55 -20.79 7.95
N ASN A 216 0.28 -20.07 7.19
CA ASN A 216 1.70 -20.38 7.04
C ASN A 216 2.49 -20.22 8.35
N LYS A 217 2.08 -19.30 9.23
CA LYS A 217 2.62 -19.16 10.60
C LYS A 217 2.15 -20.28 11.55
N GLY A 218 1.16 -21.07 11.15
CA GLY A 218 0.57 -22.13 11.98
C GLY A 218 -0.45 -21.63 13.00
N GLU A 219 -0.86 -20.36 12.95
CA GLU A 219 -1.83 -19.75 13.87
C GLU A 219 -3.28 -20.05 13.50
N ALA A 220 -3.52 -20.47 12.26
CA ALA A 220 -4.79 -20.98 11.77
C ALA A 220 -4.57 -22.19 10.85
N LYS A 221 -5.67 -22.92 10.56
CA LYS A 221 -5.71 -23.93 9.51
C LYS A 221 -6.84 -23.57 8.54
N LEU A 222 -6.65 -23.77 7.24
CA LEU A 222 -7.71 -23.57 6.26
C LEU A 222 -8.94 -24.41 6.59
N SER A 223 -8.73 -25.67 7.01
CA SER A 223 -9.80 -26.59 7.46
C SER A 223 -10.48 -26.15 8.75
N GLY A 224 -9.92 -25.19 9.49
CA GLY A 224 -10.46 -24.65 10.74
C GLY A 224 -11.45 -23.51 10.57
N VAL A 225 -11.72 -23.08 9.33
CA VAL A 225 -12.68 -22.01 9.02
C VAL A 225 -13.67 -22.41 7.93
N ASN A 226 -14.84 -21.78 7.95
CA ASN A 226 -15.75 -21.75 6.81
C ASN A 226 -15.50 -20.46 6.04
N ILE A 227 -15.51 -20.52 4.71
CA ILE A 227 -15.50 -19.33 3.84
C ILE A 227 -16.94 -19.11 3.41
N LEU A 228 -17.55 -18.00 3.86
CA LEU A 228 -18.96 -17.72 3.67
C LEU A 228 -19.24 -16.79 2.50
N TRP A 229 -18.25 -15.96 2.14
CA TRP A 229 -18.34 -15.05 1.01
C TRP A 229 -16.95 -14.66 0.50
N LYS A 230 -16.87 -14.33 -0.79
CA LYS A 230 -15.68 -13.77 -1.45
C LYS A 230 -16.07 -12.58 -2.29
N SER A 231 -15.27 -11.53 -2.26
CA SER A 231 -15.44 -10.37 -3.15
C SER A 231 -15.02 -10.68 -4.59
N ASP A 232 -15.36 -9.79 -5.51
CA ASP A 232 -14.64 -9.66 -6.77
C ASP A 232 -13.16 -9.39 -6.52
N PRO A 233 -12.28 -9.64 -7.53
CA PRO A 233 -10.86 -9.36 -7.43
C PRO A 233 -10.60 -7.88 -7.08
N ILE A 234 -9.71 -7.67 -6.12
CA ILE A 234 -9.19 -6.37 -5.68
C ILE A 234 -7.75 -6.27 -6.19
N PRO A 235 -7.31 -5.15 -6.79
CA PRO A 235 -5.91 -4.95 -7.14
C PRO A 235 -5.00 -5.12 -5.91
N GLN A 236 -3.77 -5.61 -6.12
CA GLN A 236 -2.79 -5.69 -5.03
C GLN A 236 -2.38 -4.31 -4.53
N ASP A 237 -1.83 -4.30 -3.31
CA ASP A 237 -1.43 -3.10 -2.59
C ASP A 237 -0.40 -2.29 -3.39
N PRO A 238 -0.65 -0.99 -3.66
CA PRO A 238 0.28 -0.14 -4.37
C PRO A 238 1.46 0.30 -3.51
N PHE A 239 2.63 0.39 -4.12
CA PHE A 239 3.76 1.17 -3.65
C PHE A 239 3.57 2.61 -4.10
N VAL A 240 3.66 3.53 -3.16
CA VAL A 240 3.51 4.98 -3.41
C VAL A 240 4.72 5.74 -2.91
N TYR A 241 4.95 6.91 -3.47
CA TYR A 241 5.86 7.91 -2.93
C TYR A 241 5.21 9.31 -2.99
N ARG A 242 5.75 10.25 -2.23
CA ARG A 242 5.38 11.67 -2.39
C ARG A 242 6.03 12.22 -3.65
N ASN A 243 5.25 12.79 -4.54
CA ASN A 243 5.77 13.35 -5.80
C ASN A 243 6.66 14.59 -5.58
N THR A 244 6.64 15.18 -4.39
CA THR A 244 7.54 16.29 -3.99
C THR A 244 9.01 15.88 -3.93
N LEU A 245 9.33 14.57 -3.86
CA LEU A 245 10.70 14.07 -3.96
C LEU A 245 11.32 14.43 -5.33
N CYS A 246 12.63 14.72 -5.33
CA CYS A 246 13.37 14.99 -6.58
C CYS A 246 13.26 13.83 -7.56
N GLU A 247 13.19 14.15 -8.85
CA GLU A 247 12.94 13.15 -9.89
C GLU A 247 14.04 12.08 -9.98
N ASP A 248 15.30 12.44 -9.65
CA ASP A 248 16.40 11.47 -9.59
C ASP A 248 16.17 10.41 -8.49
N ILE A 249 15.61 10.79 -7.33
CA ILE A 249 15.23 9.86 -6.27
C ILE A 249 14.08 8.97 -6.73
N LYS A 250 13.02 9.58 -7.28
CA LYS A 250 11.86 8.83 -7.81
C LYS A 250 12.27 7.86 -8.90
N ALA A 251 13.12 8.29 -9.83
CA ALA A 251 13.65 7.44 -10.90
C ALA A 251 14.47 6.26 -10.33
N LYS A 252 15.31 6.50 -9.32
CA LYS A 252 16.07 5.44 -8.65
C LYS A 252 15.18 4.49 -7.85
N VAL A 253 14.14 5.01 -7.18
CA VAL A 253 13.15 4.20 -6.44
C VAL A 253 12.31 3.36 -7.41
N ARG A 254 11.83 3.95 -8.52
CA ARG A 254 11.19 3.19 -9.61
C ARG A 254 12.15 2.14 -10.18
N GLY A 255 13.39 2.53 -10.46
CA GLY A 255 14.48 1.71 -10.98
C GLY A 255 14.09 0.87 -12.20
N ASN A 256 14.95 -0.05 -12.63
CA ASN A 256 14.57 -1.16 -13.52
C ASN A 256 13.71 -2.20 -12.78
N ASN A 257 12.89 -1.75 -11.83
CA ASN A 257 12.31 -2.49 -10.71
C ASN A 257 11.05 -3.28 -11.07
N GLN A 258 10.47 -3.12 -12.24
CA GLN A 258 9.31 -3.93 -12.61
C GLN A 258 9.59 -5.45 -12.53
N LYS A 259 10.83 -5.87 -12.78
CA LYS A 259 11.26 -7.29 -12.61
C LYS A 259 11.72 -7.64 -11.18
N ILE A 260 12.16 -6.65 -10.38
CA ILE A 260 12.84 -6.92 -9.10
C ILE A 260 11.84 -7.09 -7.96
N VAL A 261 10.76 -6.33 -7.94
CA VAL A 261 9.69 -6.51 -6.95
C VAL A 261 9.11 -7.93 -7.09
N ALA A 262 8.91 -8.41 -8.31
CA ALA A 262 8.46 -9.78 -8.57
C ALA A 262 9.49 -10.84 -8.07
N ASN A 263 10.79 -10.63 -8.30
CA ASN A 263 11.83 -11.59 -7.94
C ASN A 263 12.16 -11.59 -6.44
N SER A 264 12.17 -10.43 -5.77
CA SER A 264 12.46 -10.35 -4.33
C SER A 264 11.36 -11.00 -3.51
N LEU A 265 10.09 -10.77 -3.84
CA LEU A 265 8.96 -11.42 -3.17
C LEU A 265 8.90 -12.93 -3.48
N SER A 266 9.42 -13.38 -4.65
CA SER A 266 9.52 -14.81 -4.97
C SER A 266 10.55 -15.56 -4.13
N ASN A 267 11.69 -14.93 -3.83
CA ASN A 267 12.75 -15.53 -3.02
C ASN A 267 12.35 -15.69 -1.56
N ILE A 268 11.55 -14.77 -1.02
CA ILE A 268 11.04 -14.84 0.34
C ILE A 268 10.15 -16.08 0.55
N ASN A 269 9.30 -16.38 -0.44
CA ASN A 269 8.45 -17.57 -0.37
C ASN A 269 9.26 -18.88 -0.47
N ASN A 270 10.39 -18.89 -1.20
CA ASN A 270 11.26 -20.07 -1.29
C ASN A 270 12.02 -20.34 0.02
N GLN A 271 12.54 -19.30 0.68
CA GLN A 271 13.24 -19.48 1.98
C GLN A 271 12.32 -20.02 3.09
N ASN A 272 11.02 -19.70 3.04
CA ASN A 272 10.04 -20.23 3.99
C ASN A 272 9.62 -21.68 3.68
N LEU A 273 9.78 -22.14 2.43
CA LEU A 273 9.52 -23.54 2.04
C LEU A 273 10.70 -24.45 2.37
N GLU A 274 11.95 -23.99 2.19
CA GLU A 274 13.15 -24.74 2.53
C GLU A 274 13.30 -24.98 4.04
N LYS A 275 12.95 -24.00 4.88
CA LYS A 275 12.95 -24.17 6.35
C LYS A 275 11.89 -25.13 6.90
N LYS A 276 10.94 -25.59 6.07
CA LYS A 276 9.92 -26.59 6.46
C LYS A 276 10.25 -28.00 6.00
N SER A 277 11.34 -28.20 5.24
CA SER A 277 11.82 -29.50 4.77
C SER A 277 12.97 -30.07 5.59
N GLU A 278 13.46 -29.35 6.59
CA GLU A 278 14.34 -29.81 7.66
C GLU A 278 13.54 -30.04 8.97
#